data_fd75f4fbe1822835d4197c86c81bead7
#
_entry.id   fd75f4fbe1822835d4197c86c81bead7
#
_cell.length_a   1.000
_cell.length_b   1.000
_cell.length_c   1.000
_cell.angle_alpha   90.00
_cell.angle_beta   90.00
_cell.angle_gamma   90.00
#
_symmetry.space_group_name_H-M   'P 1'
#
loop_
_entity.id
_entity.type
_entity.pdbx_description
1 polymer ?
#
loop_
_entity_poly.entity_id
_entity_poly.type
_entity_poly.pdbx_seq_one_letter_code
_entity_poly.pdbx_strand_id
1 'polypeptide(L)'
;MDISGAEIVIRCLHEEGVEYVFGYPGGAVLHIYDEIFKQDKVKHVLVRHEQGAGHMAEGYAHATGRPGVAMVTSGPGATNIVTPICAAFMDS
;
A
#
# COMPACT_ATOMS: atom_id res chain seq x y z
N MET A 1 5.40 26.18 4.19
CA MET A 1 6.20 25.32 3.30
C MET A 1 5.25 24.42 2.51
N ASP A 2 5.42 24.41 1.21
CA ASP A 2 4.56 23.60 0.35
C ASP A 2 5.13 22.18 0.23
N ILE A 3 4.27 21.20 0.35
CA ILE A 3 4.64 19.80 0.11
C ILE A 3 3.68 19.22 -0.94
N SER A 4 4.17 18.24 -1.67
CA SER A 4 3.38 17.60 -2.72
C SER A 4 2.28 16.71 -2.12
N GLY A 5 1.25 16.43 -2.91
CA GLY A 5 0.22 15.48 -2.50
C GLY A 5 0.79 14.10 -2.23
N ALA A 6 1.78 13.69 -3.01
CA ALA A 6 2.45 12.39 -2.80
C ALA A 6 3.15 12.34 -1.44
N GLU A 7 3.84 13.41 -1.07
CA GLU A 7 4.48 13.49 0.25
C GLU A 7 3.45 13.48 1.38
N ILE A 8 2.32 14.15 1.17
CA ILE A 8 1.22 14.16 2.15
C ILE A 8 0.73 12.73 2.41
N VAL A 9 0.56 11.93 1.34
CA VAL A 9 0.12 10.53 1.50
C VAL A 9 1.08 9.77 2.41
N ILE A 10 2.38 9.88 2.18
CA ILE A 10 3.37 9.14 2.97
C ILE A 10 3.41 9.66 4.41
N ARG A 11 3.32 10.95 4.61
CA ARG A 11 3.27 11.52 5.97
C ARG A 11 2.04 11.06 6.72
N CYS A 12 0.88 11.01 6.07
CA CYS A 12 -0.35 10.52 6.69
C CYS A 12 -0.24 9.05 7.08
N LEU A 13 0.34 8.21 6.22
CA LEU A 13 0.55 6.81 6.56
C LEU A 13 1.44 6.67 7.80
N HIS A 14 2.51 7.45 7.85
CA HIS A 14 3.39 7.45 9.02
C HIS A 14 2.66 7.90 10.29
N GLU A 15 1.88 8.97 10.21
CA GLU A 15 1.11 9.48 11.35
C GLU A 15 0.08 8.46 11.85
N GLU A 16 -0.48 7.65 10.95
CA GLU A 16 -1.42 6.58 11.33
C GLU A 16 -0.72 5.33 11.86
N GLY A 17 0.59 5.35 11.98
CA GLY A 17 1.36 4.22 12.51
C GLY A 17 1.62 3.12 11.52
N VAL A 18 1.49 3.39 10.23
CA VAL A 18 1.74 2.41 9.19
C VAL A 18 3.24 2.19 9.04
N GLU A 19 3.68 0.94 9.22
CA GLU A 19 5.09 0.58 9.07
C GLU A 19 5.42 0.04 7.69
N TYR A 20 4.47 -0.68 7.08
CA TYR A 20 4.69 -1.37 5.81
C TYR A 20 3.59 -1.07 4.82
N VAL A 21 3.98 -0.88 3.57
CA VAL A 21 3.07 -0.81 2.43
C VAL A 21 3.46 -1.92 1.47
N PHE A 22 2.51 -2.77 1.15
CA PHE A 22 2.73 -3.86 0.19
C PHE A 22 2.24 -3.39 -1.17
N GLY A 23 3.09 -3.47 -2.19
CA GLY A 23 2.65 -2.92 -3.45
C GLY A 23 3.51 -3.25 -4.65
N TYR A 24 2.99 -2.84 -5.80
CA TYR A 24 3.67 -2.98 -7.08
C TYR A 24 3.59 -1.64 -7.82
N PRO A 25 4.73 -1.08 -8.24
CA PRO A 25 4.74 0.25 -8.85
C PRO A 25 4.08 0.28 -10.22
N GLY A 26 3.64 1.46 -10.59
CA GLY A 26 3.07 1.72 -11.92
C GLY A 26 2.93 3.22 -12.13
N GLY A 27 2.56 3.61 -13.35
CA GLY A 27 2.58 5.02 -13.77
C GLY A 27 1.79 5.97 -12.87
N ALA A 28 0.60 5.55 -12.44
CA ALA A 28 -0.28 6.43 -11.67
C ALA A 28 0.24 6.72 -10.25
N VAL A 29 1.13 5.89 -9.72
CA VAL A 29 1.65 6.03 -8.35
C VAL A 29 3.14 6.35 -8.32
N LEU A 30 3.75 6.73 -9.44
CA LEU A 30 5.18 7.01 -9.49
C LEU A 30 5.62 8.08 -8.49
N HIS A 31 4.87 9.17 -8.37
CA HIS A 31 5.22 10.25 -7.44
C HIS A 31 5.16 9.78 -5.99
N ILE A 32 4.19 8.93 -5.67
CA ILE A 32 4.06 8.38 -4.32
C ILE A 32 5.23 7.43 -4.04
N TYR A 33 5.60 6.59 -5.00
CA TYR A 33 6.76 5.71 -4.86
C TYR A 33 8.04 6.48 -4.68
N ASP A 34 8.19 7.59 -5.40
CA ASP A 34 9.36 8.45 -5.25
C ASP A 34 9.48 8.96 -3.81
N GLU A 35 8.36 9.35 -3.20
CA GLU A 35 8.35 9.80 -1.82
C GLU A 35 8.63 8.67 -0.84
N ILE A 36 8.18 7.45 -1.13
CA ILE A 36 8.52 6.29 -0.28
C ILE A 36 10.03 6.12 -0.17
N PHE A 37 10.73 6.25 -1.27
CA PHE A 37 12.18 6.04 -1.31
C PHE A 37 13.00 7.18 -0.71
N LYS A 38 12.38 8.31 -0.40
CA LYS A 38 13.06 9.46 0.22
C LYS A 38 13.07 9.39 1.74
N GLN A 39 12.42 8.40 2.35
CA GLN A 39 12.30 8.29 3.79
C GLN A 39 12.43 6.82 4.20
N ASP A 40 12.53 6.53 5.49
CA ASP A 40 12.77 5.18 5.99
C ASP A 40 11.77 4.72 7.06
N LYS A 41 10.73 5.50 7.32
CA LYS A 41 9.77 5.18 8.40
C LYS A 41 8.62 4.31 7.90
N VAL A 42 8.13 4.55 6.69
CA VAL A 42 7.16 3.71 6.02
C VAL A 42 7.95 2.85 5.02
N LYS A 43 7.98 1.55 5.23
CA LYS A 43 8.78 0.64 4.42
C LYS A 43 7.91 -0.01 3.36
N HIS A 44 8.50 -0.25 2.20
CA HIS A 44 7.80 -0.85 1.08
C HIS A 44 8.23 -2.31 0.91
N VAL A 45 7.24 -3.18 0.76
CA VAL A 45 7.47 -4.58 0.41
C VAL A 45 7.00 -4.78 -1.03
N LEU A 46 7.95 -5.01 -1.92
CA LEU A 46 7.66 -5.19 -3.34
C LEU A 46 7.09 -6.59 -3.57
N VAL A 47 5.96 -6.63 -4.26
CA VAL A 47 5.35 -7.89 -4.69
C VAL A 47 5.56 -8.07 -6.19
N ARG A 48 5.26 -9.26 -6.71
CA ARG A 48 5.33 -9.55 -8.13
C ARG A 48 3.96 -9.55 -8.81
N HIS A 49 2.91 -9.42 -8.03
CA HIS A 49 1.54 -9.35 -8.53
C HIS A 49 0.72 -8.60 -7.47
N GLU A 50 -0.15 -7.73 -7.92
CA GLU A 50 -0.96 -6.89 -7.02
C GLU A 50 -1.84 -7.72 -6.09
N GLN A 51 -2.33 -8.86 -6.57
CA GLN A 51 -3.11 -9.77 -5.74
C GLN A 51 -2.31 -10.19 -4.49
N GLY A 52 -1.02 -10.45 -4.67
CA GLY A 52 -0.13 -10.76 -3.56
C GLY A 52 -0.04 -9.63 -2.53
N ALA A 53 -0.01 -8.39 -3.01
CA ALA A 53 0.03 -7.23 -2.12
C ALA A 53 -1.22 -7.18 -1.24
N GLY A 54 -2.40 -7.39 -1.81
CA GLY A 54 -3.64 -7.38 -1.05
C GLY A 54 -3.70 -8.50 -0.04
N HIS A 55 -3.29 -9.71 -0.43
CA HIS A 55 -3.26 -10.83 0.52
C HIS A 55 -2.24 -10.63 1.64
N MET A 56 -1.09 -10.04 1.33
CA MET A 56 -0.11 -9.70 2.37
C MET A 56 -0.66 -8.67 3.35
N ALA A 57 -1.36 -7.66 2.85
CA ALA A 57 -1.99 -6.65 3.71
C ALA A 57 -3.04 -7.30 4.62
N GLU A 58 -3.84 -8.20 4.07
CA GLU A 58 -4.82 -8.94 4.86
C GLU A 58 -4.12 -9.78 5.95
N GLY A 59 -3.09 -10.52 5.59
CA GLY A 59 -2.33 -11.32 6.55
C GLY A 59 -1.69 -10.48 7.64
N TYR A 60 -1.17 -9.32 7.27
CA TYR A 60 -0.62 -8.37 8.24
C TYR A 60 -1.69 -7.92 9.24
N ALA A 61 -2.89 -7.63 8.74
CA ALA A 61 -3.99 -7.21 9.62
C ALA A 61 -4.40 -8.33 10.57
N HIS A 62 -4.49 -9.56 10.09
CA HIS A 62 -4.79 -10.71 10.93
C HIS A 62 -3.73 -10.92 12.01
N ALA A 63 -2.46 -10.77 11.66
CA ALA A 63 -1.36 -11.04 12.60
C ALA A 63 -1.18 -9.94 13.65
N THR A 64 -1.45 -8.69 13.29
CA THR A 64 -1.15 -7.54 14.14
C THR A 64 -2.35 -6.90 14.79
N GLY A 65 -3.56 -7.14 14.28
CA GLY A 65 -4.76 -6.42 14.69
C GLY A 65 -4.80 -4.98 14.20
N ARG A 66 -3.92 -4.60 13.27
CA ARG A 66 -3.86 -3.26 12.69
C ARG A 66 -4.14 -3.32 11.20
N PRO A 67 -4.66 -2.23 10.59
CA PRO A 67 -4.91 -2.23 9.15
C PRO A 67 -3.65 -2.55 8.35
N GLY A 68 -3.77 -3.41 7.36
CA GLY A 68 -2.74 -3.62 6.36
C GLY A 68 -2.96 -2.65 5.21
N VAL A 69 -1.88 -2.19 4.59
CA VAL A 69 -1.96 -1.20 3.52
C VAL A 69 -1.32 -1.77 2.25
N ALA A 70 -2.08 -1.76 1.16
CA ALA A 70 -1.57 -2.12 -0.16
C ALA A 70 -1.68 -0.92 -1.07
N MET A 71 -0.73 -0.80 -2.00
CA MET A 71 -0.74 0.29 -2.97
C MET A 71 -0.50 -0.27 -4.37
N VAL A 72 -1.43 0.02 -5.27
CA VAL A 72 -1.37 -0.47 -6.64
C VAL A 72 -1.66 0.68 -7.59
N THR A 73 -1.26 0.52 -8.85
CA THR A 73 -1.53 1.52 -9.86
C THR A 73 -2.95 1.37 -10.42
N SER A 74 -3.34 2.30 -11.28
CA SER A 74 -4.62 2.25 -11.99
C SER A 74 -4.64 1.11 -13.00
N GLY A 75 -5.81 0.85 -13.59
CA GLY A 75 -5.97 -0.17 -14.63
C GLY A 75 -5.82 -1.58 -14.06
N PRO A 76 -4.93 -2.40 -14.66
CA PRO A 76 -4.77 -3.78 -14.19
C PRO A 76 -4.27 -3.87 -12.75
N GLY A 77 -3.55 -2.88 -12.26
CA GLY A 77 -3.19 -2.82 -10.85
C GLY A 77 -4.43 -2.82 -9.96
N ALA A 78 -5.35 -1.91 -10.25
CA ALA A 78 -6.59 -1.80 -9.50
C ALA A 78 -7.48 -3.04 -9.65
N THR A 79 -7.59 -3.59 -10.85
CA THR A 79 -8.44 -4.77 -11.06
C THR A 79 -7.85 -6.02 -10.42
N ASN A 80 -6.54 -6.12 -10.35
CA ASN A 80 -5.88 -7.28 -9.74
C ASN A 80 -6.01 -7.31 -8.21
N ILE A 81 -6.44 -6.22 -7.58
CA ILE A 81 -6.65 -6.20 -6.13
C ILE A 81 -8.06 -6.62 -5.72
N VAL A 82 -8.96 -6.85 -6.68
CA VAL A 82 -10.36 -7.19 -6.39
C VAL A 82 -10.47 -8.48 -5.58
N THR A 83 -9.76 -9.53 -5.98
CA THR A 83 -9.78 -10.81 -5.25
C THR A 83 -9.36 -10.66 -3.79
N PRO A 84 -8.21 -10.05 -3.47
CA PRO A 84 -7.84 -9.87 -2.06
C PRO A 84 -8.79 -8.95 -1.30
N ILE A 85 -9.39 -7.95 -1.93
CA ILE A 85 -10.40 -7.13 -1.27
C ILE A 85 -11.61 -8.00 -0.92
N CYS A 86 -12.05 -8.84 -1.84
CA CYS A 86 -13.16 -9.76 -1.60
C CYS A 86 -12.82 -10.71 -0.45
N ALA A 87 -11.62 -11.29 -0.46
CA ALA A 87 -11.18 -12.20 0.60
C ALA A 87 -11.17 -11.50 1.97
N ALA A 88 -10.64 -10.31 2.03
CA ALA A 88 -10.60 -9.54 3.28
C ALA A 88 -12.01 -9.19 3.77
N PHE A 89 -12.89 -8.81 2.84
CA PHE A 89 -14.27 -8.49 3.17
C PHE A 89 -15.02 -9.71 3.72
N MET A 90 -14.83 -10.88 3.12
CA MET A 90 -15.50 -12.13 3.55
C MET A 90 -14.98 -12.60 4.91
N ASP A 91 -13.77 -12.25 5.26
CA ASP A 91 -13.19 -12.61 6.55
C ASP A 91 -13.50 -11.57 7.64
N SER A 92 -14.22 -10.52 7.30
CA SER A 92 -14.54 -9.39 8.19
C SER A 92 -13.30 -8.68 8.66
#